data_6579f6c9dbefb95c102346a75115482e
#
_entry.id   6579f6c9dbefb95c102346a75115482e
#
_cell.length_a   1.000
_cell.length_b   1.000
_cell.length_c   1.000
_cell.angle_alpha   90.00
_cell.angle_beta   90.00
_cell.angle_gamma   90.00
#
_symmetry.space_group_name_H-M   'P 1'
#
loop_
_entity.id
_entity.type
_entity.pdbx_description
1 polymer ?
#
loop_
_entity_poly.entity_id
_entity_poly.type
_entity_poly.pdbx_seq_one_letter_code
_entity_poly.pdbx_strand_id
1 'polypeptide(L)'
;MTDRYASFVQSGAGRALVKRLGLPDPPRLRRHTPGDPLVPGPVLLGTSADGRLAEPVTKILTFAGVGLRDPAAATDATARYAALVYDATGITDSTELRQLYDFFHPQARALLPSGRVIVLGTPPAECDSPREATAQRACEGLTRSIGKEFGRGVTAQLVYVTKAVDPGTLTSLESTLRFLLSGRSAYVSGQVVRVGAGTAQPPADWDRPLDGQVVLVTGAARGIGAALARVLARDGAQVVALDIPAAGDELAAVANEIGGTAVQLDLTTPDAPTRLAQHLADRHGRVDVVVHNAGITRDRTLGRMDADRWASVIDVNLSSQERINDVLLERALIPTGGRIVSVSSIAGIAGNRGQTNYATSKAGVIGLVDSLAAALRDRGISVNAVAPGFIETRLTARIPLMLREAGRRMNSMSQGGLPVDVAETIGWLSWPATGAVSGNVVRVCGQSLLGA
;
A
#
# COMPACT_ATOMS: atom_id res chain seq x y z
N MET A 1 20.82 -3.60 -4.49
CA MET A 1 21.58 -3.07 -5.67
C MET A 1 21.22 -1.61 -5.84
N THR A 2 22.19 -0.72 -5.96
CA THR A 2 21.94 0.70 -6.15
C THR A 2 21.63 0.98 -7.64
N ASP A 3 20.59 1.76 -7.90
CA ASP A 3 20.31 2.30 -9.24
C ASP A 3 21.41 3.32 -9.60
N ARG A 4 22.42 2.86 -10.36
CA ARG A 4 23.57 3.66 -10.75
C ARG A 4 23.18 4.89 -11.57
N TYR A 5 22.14 4.78 -12.39
CA TYR A 5 21.61 5.89 -13.16
C TYR A 5 20.99 6.94 -12.24
N ALA A 6 20.13 6.54 -11.30
CA ALA A 6 19.56 7.47 -10.32
C ALA A 6 20.67 8.15 -9.48
N SER A 7 21.70 7.41 -9.08
CA SER A 7 22.86 7.97 -8.37
C SER A 7 23.62 9.00 -9.22
N PHE A 8 23.81 8.73 -10.51
CA PHE A 8 24.43 9.66 -11.45
C PHE A 8 23.58 10.92 -11.63
N VAL A 9 22.29 10.78 -11.85
CA VAL A 9 21.35 11.90 -12.03
C VAL A 9 21.26 12.78 -10.78
N GLN A 10 21.45 12.21 -9.60
CA GLN A 10 21.47 12.97 -8.34
C GLN A 10 22.72 13.84 -8.17
N SER A 11 23.77 13.64 -8.97
CA SER A 11 24.89 14.59 -9.06
C SER A 11 24.49 15.84 -9.87
N GLY A 12 25.02 17.01 -9.51
CA GLY A 12 24.67 18.27 -10.20
C GLY A 12 24.96 18.23 -11.71
N ALA A 13 26.13 17.69 -12.11
CA ALA A 13 26.51 17.54 -13.50
C ALA A 13 25.64 16.51 -14.25
N GLY A 14 25.33 15.38 -13.61
CA GLY A 14 24.47 14.35 -14.17
C GLY A 14 23.06 14.87 -14.45
N ARG A 15 22.48 15.64 -13.53
CA ARG A 15 21.14 16.22 -13.69
C ARG A 15 21.10 17.23 -14.86
N ALA A 16 22.11 18.09 -15.02
CA ALA A 16 22.16 19.04 -16.12
C ALA A 16 22.19 18.32 -17.48
N LEU A 17 22.99 17.25 -17.59
CA LEU A 17 23.11 16.45 -18.80
C LEU A 17 21.79 15.73 -19.14
N VAL A 18 21.17 15.09 -18.16
CA VAL A 18 19.92 14.32 -18.30
C VAL A 18 18.78 15.23 -18.76
N LYS A 19 18.65 16.43 -18.16
CA LYS A 19 17.64 17.43 -18.59
C LYS A 19 17.87 17.89 -20.02
N ARG A 20 19.15 18.12 -20.42
CA ARG A 20 19.48 18.56 -21.79
C ARG A 20 19.17 17.47 -22.83
N LEU A 21 19.28 16.21 -22.45
CA LEU A 21 19.03 15.06 -23.34
C LEU A 21 17.57 14.54 -23.28
N GLY A 22 16.70 15.15 -22.46
CA GLY A 22 15.32 14.69 -22.29
C GLY A 22 15.19 13.30 -21.69
N LEU A 23 16.21 12.85 -20.93
CA LEU A 23 16.20 11.55 -20.28
C LEU A 23 15.44 11.58 -18.94
N PRO A 24 14.96 10.43 -18.42
CA PRO A 24 14.25 10.37 -17.15
C PRO A 24 15.07 10.98 -15.99
N ASP A 25 14.45 11.89 -15.21
CA ASP A 25 15.05 12.53 -14.02
C ASP A 25 14.36 11.97 -12.76
N PRO A 26 14.80 10.80 -12.24
CA PRO A 26 14.16 10.18 -11.07
C PRO A 26 14.30 11.09 -9.85
N PRO A 27 13.18 11.52 -9.23
CA PRO A 27 13.21 12.38 -8.06
C PRO A 27 13.73 11.61 -6.84
N ARG A 28 14.34 12.34 -5.90
CA ARG A 28 14.64 11.80 -4.58
C ARG A 28 13.35 11.69 -3.78
N LEU A 29 12.91 10.46 -3.48
CA LEU A 29 11.69 10.23 -2.71
C LEU A 29 11.97 10.39 -1.21
N ARG A 30 11.10 11.13 -0.51
CA ARG A 30 11.11 11.21 0.95
C ARG A 30 10.45 9.95 1.51
N ARG A 31 11.27 8.98 1.90
CA ARG A 31 10.83 7.79 2.61
C ARG A 31 10.81 8.04 4.12
N HIS A 32 9.99 7.30 4.84
CA HIS A 32 9.86 7.40 6.28
C HIS A 32 11.15 7.02 7.01
N THR A 33 11.51 7.85 8.00
CA THR A 33 12.52 7.56 9.01
C THR A 33 11.89 7.75 10.38
N PRO A 34 12.16 6.89 11.38
CA PRO A 34 11.65 7.10 12.74
C PRO A 34 11.99 8.51 13.25
N GLY A 35 11.01 9.17 13.87
CA GLY A 35 11.13 10.55 14.32
C GLY A 35 10.83 11.62 13.26
N ASP A 36 10.59 11.25 12.00
CA ASP A 36 10.13 12.22 10.99
C ASP A 36 8.75 12.77 11.36
N PRO A 37 8.50 14.07 11.14
CA PRO A 37 7.16 14.62 11.27
C PRO A 37 6.23 13.95 10.23
N LEU A 38 4.94 13.82 10.59
CA LEU A 38 3.93 13.27 9.69
C LEU A 38 3.98 13.94 8.31
N VAL A 39 4.03 15.28 8.32
CA VAL A 39 4.15 16.10 7.11
C VAL A 39 5.24 17.15 7.35
N PRO A 40 6.20 17.37 6.40
CA PRO A 40 7.34 18.25 6.62
C PRO A 40 7.01 19.77 6.48
N GLY A 41 5.75 20.15 6.46
CA GLY A 41 5.33 21.54 6.31
C GLY A 41 3.81 21.68 6.30
N PRO A 42 3.28 22.85 5.97
CA PRO A 42 1.84 23.10 6.03
C PRO A 42 1.05 22.29 5.00
N VAL A 43 -0.17 21.95 5.38
CA VAL A 43 -1.16 21.30 4.53
C VAL A 43 -2.23 22.31 4.15
N LEU A 44 -2.51 22.45 2.87
CA LEU A 44 -3.66 23.21 2.38
C LEU A 44 -4.87 22.27 2.32
N LEU A 45 -5.91 22.59 3.10
CA LEU A 45 -7.15 21.83 3.14
C LEU A 45 -8.27 22.64 2.50
N GLY A 46 -8.83 22.12 1.40
CA GLY A 46 -9.99 22.67 0.72
C GLY A 46 -11.18 21.72 0.79
N THR A 47 -12.36 22.25 0.51
CA THR A 47 -13.61 21.50 0.50
C THR A 47 -14.53 21.98 -0.62
N SER A 48 -15.29 21.06 -1.19
CA SER A 48 -16.45 21.40 -2.01
C SER A 48 -17.56 22.02 -1.14
N ALA A 49 -18.50 22.71 -1.77
CA ALA A 49 -19.74 23.06 -1.09
C ALA A 49 -20.37 21.78 -0.52
N ASP A 50 -20.87 21.82 0.70
CA ASP A 50 -21.48 20.68 1.41
C ASP A 50 -20.54 19.44 1.59
N GLY A 51 -19.23 19.65 1.51
CA GLY A 51 -18.23 18.60 1.80
C GLY A 51 -18.32 18.14 3.26
N ARG A 52 -18.59 16.85 3.47
CA ARG A 52 -18.91 16.26 4.79
C ARG A 52 -17.68 15.86 5.62
N LEU A 53 -16.49 15.85 5.03
CA LEU A 53 -15.26 15.37 5.66
C LEU A 53 -14.29 16.48 6.07
N ALA A 54 -14.51 17.74 5.65
CA ALA A 54 -13.60 18.84 5.97
C ALA A 54 -13.41 19.03 7.47
N GLU A 55 -14.51 19.02 8.25
CA GLU A 55 -14.45 19.17 9.71
C GLU A 55 -13.78 17.98 10.40
N PRO A 56 -14.15 16.71 10.16
CA PRO A 56 -13.44 15.56 10.71
C PRO A 56 -11.95 15.55 10.36
N VAL A 57 -11.59 15.82 9.11
CA VAL A 57 -10.19 15.88 8.67
C VAL A 57 -9.42 17.01 9.34
N THR A 58 -10.03 18.17 9.51
CA THR A 58 -9.43 19.28 10.28
C THR A 58 -9.09 18.84 11.70
N LYS A 59 -10.01 18.17 12.38
CA LYS A 59 -9.79 17.64 13.75
C LYS A 59 -8.64 16.62 13.77
N ILE A 60 -8.68 15.62 12.87
CA ILE A 60 -7.66 14.58 12.74
C ILE A 60 -6.27 15.20 12.54
N LEU A 61 -6.12 16.09 11.56
CA LEU A 61 -4.81 16.66 11.22
C LEU A 61 -4.31 17.63 12.29
N THR A 62 -5.19 18.42 12.90
CA THR A 62 -4.83 19.30 14.01
C THR A 62 -4.37 18.50 15.23
N PHE A 63 -5.08 17.42 15.57
CA PHE A 63 -4.68 16.52 16.66
C PHE A 63 -3.35 15.83 16.37
N ALA A 64 -3.06 15.54 15.11
CA ALA A 64 -1.78 15.00 14.65
C ALA A 64 -0.65 16.05 14.59
N GLY A 65 -0.88 17.28 15.03
CA GLY A 65 0.13 18.34 15.05
C GLY A 65 0.43 18.96 13.69
N VAL A 66 -0.44 18.74 12.69
CA VAL A 66 -0.24 19.26 11.33
C VAL A 66 -0.70 20.71 11.22
N GLY A 67 0.15 21.59 10.72
CA GLY A 67 -0.19 22.97 10.44
C GLY A 67 -1.10 23.11 9.22
N LEU A 68 -2.38 23.42 9.43
CA LEU A 68 -3.36 23.60 8.35
C LEU A 68 -3.35 25.05 7.82
N ARG A 69 -3.69 25.18 6.55
CA ARG A 69 -3.97 26.45 5.87
C ARG A 69 -5.31 26.38 5.15
N ASP A 70 -6.05 27.46 5.21
CA ASP A 70 -7.31 27.67 4.47
C ASP A 70 -6.99 28.24 3.08
N PRO A 71 -7.58 27.73 2.00
CA PRO A 71 -7.46 28.30 0.66
C PRO A 71 -7.84 29.79 0.58
N ALA A 72 -8.85 30.23 1.32
CA ALA A 72 -9.27 31.63 1.36
C ALA A 72 -8.18 32.57 1.95
N ALA A 73 -7.32 32.05 2.84
CA ALA A 73 -6.19 32.77 3.41
C ALA A 73 -4.89 32.60 2.57
N ALA A 74 -4.91 31.75 1.56
CA ALA A 74 -3.72 31.39 0.74
C ALA A 74 -3.46 32.41 -0.39
N THR A 75 -3.42 33.71 -0.07
CA THR A 75 -3.17 34.80 -1.04
C THR A 75 -1.69 35.02 -1.35
N ASP A 76 -0.79 34.40 -0.58
CA ASP A 76 0.66 34.52 -0.75
C ASP A 76 1.16 33.60 -1.89
N ALA A 77 1.52 34.19 -3.02
CA ALA A 77 2.07 33.48 -4.18
C ALA A 77 3.42 32.77 -3.88
N THR A 78 4.09 33.09 -2.77
CA THR A 78 5.33 32.46 -2.33
C THR A 78 5.10 31.26 -1.41
N ALA A 79 3.87 31.05 -0.94
CA ALA A 79 3.52 29.95 -0.05
C ALA A 79 3.89 28.60 -0.66
N ARG A 80 4.36 27.70 0.17
CA ARG A 80 4.69 26.31 -0.22
C ARG A 80 4.02 25.34 0.74
N TYR A 81 3.47 24.28 0.19
CA TYR A 81 2.72 23.26 0.92
C TYR A 81 3.40 21.91 0.85
N ALA A 82 3.40 21.18 1.94
CA ALA A 82 3.84 19.79 1.96
C ALA A 82 2.75 18.84 1.48
N ALA A 83 1.48 19.21 1.61
CA ALA A 83 0.36 18.48 1.06
C ALA A 83 -0.82 19.38 0.66
N LEU A 84 -1.61 18.87 -0.28
CA LEU A 84 -2.92 19.38 -0.67
C LEU A 84 -3.95 18.31 -0.33
N VAL A 85 -4.96 18.66 0.45
CA VAL A 85 -6.08 17.76 0.77
C VAL A 85 -7.36 18.45 0.34
N TYR A 86 -8.21 17.76 -0.39
CA TYR A 86 -9.46 18.31 -0.87
C TYR A 86 -10.63 17.36 -0.57
N ASP A 87 -11.63 17.85 0.12
CA ASP A 87 -12.89 17.15 0.35
C ASP A 87 -13.86 17.41 -0.81
N ALA A 88 -13.96 16.40 -1.70
CA ALA A 88 -14.83 16.40 -2.86
C ALA A 88 -16.18 15.73 -2.59
N THR A 89 -16.49 15.37 -1.34
CA THR A 89 -17.71 14.58 -1.03
C THR A 89 -19.01 15.32 -1.27
N GLY A 90 -18.99 16.66 -1.37
CA GLY A 90 -20.13 17.48 -1.71
C GLY A 90 -20.33 17.70 -3.22
N ILE A 91 -19.47 17.13 -4.09
CA ILE A 91 -19.64 17.23 -5.54
C ILE A 91 -20.71 16.23 -5.99
N THR A 92 -21.84 16.74 -6.53
CA THR A 92 -23.04 15.96 -6.87
C THR A 92 -23.29 15.83 -8.36
N ASP A 93 -22.61 16.63 -9.19
CA ASP A 93 -22.70 16.52 -10.65
C ASP A 93 -21.42 16.99 -11.36
N SER A 94 -21.39 16.83 -12.69
CA SER A 94 -20.20 17.15 -13.50
C SER A 94 -19.91 18.64 -13.63
N THR A 95 -20.85 19.52 -13.40
CA THR A 95 -20.63 20.98 -13.46
C THR A 95 -19.84 21.46 -12.24
N GLU A 96 -20.02 20.80 -11.10
CA GLU A 96 -19.33 21.07 -9.85
C GLU A 96 -17.87 20.58 -9.85
N LEU A 97 -17.47 19.73 -10.80
CA LEU A 97 -16.07 19.34 -10.98
C LEU A 97 -15.13 20.55 -11.21
N ARG A 98 -15.70 21.71 -11.57
CA ARG A 98 -14.98 22.97 -11.68
C ARG A 98 -14.30 23.35 -10.35
N GLN A 99 -14.88 23.00 -9.20
CA GLN A 99 -14.30 23.24 -7.87
C GLN A 99 -12.94 22.57 -7.69
N LEU A 100 -12.75 21.38 -8.29
CA LEU A 100 -11.44 20.68 -8.28
C LEU A 100 -10.38 21.47 -9.05
N TYR A 101 -10.73 22.00 -10.21
CA TYR A 101 -9.84 22.84 -10.99
C TYR A 101 -9.45 24.10 -10.22
N ASP A 102 -10.43 24.79 -9.66
CA ASP A 102 -10.22 26.05 -8.94
C ASP A 102 -9.31 25.86 -7.70
N PHE A 103 -9.35 24.68 -7.06
CA PHE A 103 -8.46 24.36 -5.95
C PHE A 103 -7.05 23.92 -6.43
N PHE A 104 -6.93 22.97 -7.34
CA PHE A 104 -5.63 22.37 -7.67
C PHE A 104 -4.81 23.19 -8.66
N HIS A 105 -5.43 23.91 -9.60
CA HIS A 105 -4.74 24.65 -10.65
C HIS A 105 -3.77 25.72 -10.09
N PRO A 106 -4.17 26.61 -9.19
CA PRO A 106 -3.25 27.62 -8.63
C PRO A 106 -2.15 26.99 -7.77
N GLN A 107 -2.37 25.79 -7.21
CA GLN A 107 -1.45 25.13 -6.30
C GLN A 107 -0.45 24.16 -6.98
N ALA A 108 -0.57 23.93 -8.29
CA ALA A 108 0.26 22.95 -9.01
C ALA A 108 1.77 23.19 -8.85
N ARG A 109 2.21 24.44 -8.69
CA ARG A 109 3.61 24.82 -8.47
C ARG A 109 3.96 25.10 -7.01
N ALA A 110 2.98 25.20 -6.15
CA ALA A 110 3.15 25.52 -4.73
C ALA A 110 3.50 24.29 -3.88
N LEU A 111 3.33 23.09 -4.42
CA LEU A 111 3.62 21.87 -3.69
C LEU A 111 5.13 21.60 -3.61
N LEU A 112 5.62 21.24 -2.42
CA LEU A 112 7.01 20.86 -2.17
C LEU A 112 7.39 19.57 -2.92
N PRO A 113 8.68 19.33 -3.21
CA PRO A 113 9.15 18.02 -3.69
C PRO A 113 8.74 16.90 -2.73
N SER A 114 8.37 15.75 -3.26
CA SER A 114 7.76 14.64 -2.50
C SER A 114 6.51 15.04 -1.72
N GLY A 115 5.78 16.05 -2.17
CA GLY A 115 4.50 16.46 -1.59
C GLY A 115 3.40 15.40 -1.78
N ARG A 116 2.31 15.57 -1.07
CA ARG A 116 1.17 14.64 -1.07
C ARG A 116 -0.09 15.35 -1.57
N VAL A 117 -0.86 14.66 -2.40
CA VAL A 117 -2.19 15.11 -2.83
C VAL A 117 -3.20 14.04 -2.42
N ILE A 118 -4.20 14.44 -1.66
CA ILE A 118 -5.29 13.57 -1.22
C ILE A 118 -6.61 14.19 -1.67
N VAL A 119 -7.38 13.44 -2.43
CA VAL A 119 -8.78 13.75 -2.73
C VAL A 119 -9.64 12.82 -1.89
N LEU A 120 -10.61 13.37 -1.19
CA LEU A 120 -11.61 12.61 -0.44
C LEU A 120 -12.89 12.59 -1.26
N GLY A 121 -13.52 11.44 -1.40
CA GLY A 121 -14.73 11.29 -2.20
C GLY A 121 -15.73 10.32 -1.55
N THR A 122 -16.91 10.23 -2.15
CA THR A 122 -17.94 9.25 -1.81
C THR A 122 -17.83 8.06 -2.76
N PRO A 123 -17.89 6.78 -2.28
CA PRO A 123 -17.90 5.64 -3.19
C PRO A 123 -19.02 5.77 -4.21
N PRO A 124 -18.78 5.62 -5.53
CA PRO A 124 -19.82 5.76 -6.54
C PRO A 124 -21.05 4.84 -6.33
N ALA A 125 -20.83 3.68 -5.72
CA ALA A 125 -21.92 2.74 -5.40
C ALA A 125 -22.82 3.21 -4.25
N GLU A 126 -22.42 4.22 -3.48
CA GLU A 126 -23.17 4.78 -2.35
C GLU A 126 -23.78 6.14 -2.68
N CYS A 127 -23.62 6.62 -3.93
CA CYS A 127 -24.16 7.90 -4.36
C CYS A 127 -25.68 7.81 -4.58
N ASP A 128 -26.40 8.91 -4.30
CA ASP A 128 -27.86 8.98 -4.35
C ASP A 128 -28.40 9.13 -5.80
N SER A 129 -27.51 9.49 -6.74
CA SER A 129 -27.89 9.65 -8.15
C SER A 129 -26.80 9.21 -9.10
N PRO A 130 -27.15 8.84 -10.35
CA PRO A 130 -26.15 8.57 -11.39
C PRO A 130 -25.24 9.77 -11.71
N ARG A 131 -25.71 11.01 -11.54
CA ARG A 131 -24.90 12.23 -11.74
C ARG A 131 -23.84 12.36 -10.67
N GLU A 132 -24.19 12.18 -9.41
CA GLU A 132 -23.27 12.16 -8.28
C GLU A 132 -22.23 11.04 -8.46
N ALA A 133 -22.67 9.80 -8.74
CA ALA A 133 -21.78 8.67 -8.99
C ALA A 133 -20.79 8.95 -10.13
N THR A 134 -21.25 9.59 -11.21
CA THR A 134 -20.39 9.98 -12.34
C THR A 134 -19.34 11.02 -11.92
N ALA A 135 -19.74 12.04 -11.17
CA ALA A 135 -18.83 13.09 -10.71
C ALA A 135 -17.81 12.54 -9.70
N GLN A 136 -18.24 11.73 -8.75
CA GLN A 136 -17.35 11.08 -7.79
C GLN A 136 -16.35 10.13 -8.49
N ARG A 137 -16.79 9.38 -9.51
CA ARG A 137 -15.90 8.55 -10.34
C ARG A 137 -14.88 9.38 -11.12
N ALA A 138 -15.22 10.58 -11.57
CA ALA A 138 -14.33 11.47 -12.31
C ALA A 138 -13.10 11.89 -11.45
N CYS A 139 -13.22 11.92 -10.12
CA CYS A 139 -12.10 12.19 -9.20
C CYS A 139 -10.93 11.20 -9.37
N GLU A 140 -11.19 9.96 -9.82
CA GLU A 140 -10.11 8.98 -10.08
C GLU A 140 -9.22 9.44 -11.25
N GLY A 141 -9.82 9.95 -12.31
CA GLY A 141 -9.09 10.47 -13.47
C GLY A 141 -8.23 11.68 -13.10
N LEU A 142 -8.79 12.64 -12.36
CA LEU A 142 -8.05 13.78 -11.83
C LEU A 142 -6.86 13.34 -10.99
N THR A 143 -7.09 12.49 -9.99
CA THR A 143 -6.06 12.02 -9.06
C THR A 143 -4.91 11.35 -9.80
N ARG A 144 -5.22 10.48 -10.76
CA ARG A 144 -4.20 9.80 -11.57
C ARG A 144 -3.42 10.77 -12.46
N SER A 145 -4.07 11.80 -12.99
CA SER A 145 -3.42 12.83 -13.81
C SER A 145 -2.47 13.68 -12.95
N ILE A 146 -2.93 14.16 -11.81
CA ILE A 146 -2.09 14.93 -10.87
C ILE A 146 -0.82 14.15 -10.49
N GLY A 147 -0.95 12.86 -10.17
CA GLY A 147 0.20 12.02 -9.82
C GLY A 147 1.23 11.86 -10.94
N LYS A 148 0.82 12.04 -12.21
CA LYS A 148 1.73 12.04 -13.37
C LYS A 148 2.30 13.42 -13.67
N GLU A 149 1.50 14.47 -13.54
CA GLU A 149 1.82 15.83 -13.99
C GLU A 149 2.68 16.62 -13.00
N PHE A 150 2.43 16.49 -11.69
CA PHE A 150 3.13 17.31 -10.70
C PHE A 150 4.60 16.94 -10.53
N GLY A 151 5.00 15.71 -10.90
CA GLY A 151 6.40 15.27 -10.90
C GLY A 151 7.09 15.41 -9.53
N ARG A 152 8.39 15.57 -9.52
CA ARG A 152 9.22 15.85 -8.33
C ARG A 152 8.97 14.90 -7.14
N GLY A 153 8.53 13.64 -7.40
CA GLY A 153 8.20 12.66 -6.37
C GLY A 153 6.87 12.92 -5.63
N VAL A 154 6.02 13.79 -6.17
CA VAL A 154 4.65 14.01 -5.67
C VAL A 154 3.83 12.75 -5.88
N THR A 155 3.05 12.36 -4.87
CA THR A 155 2.07 11.27 -4.97
C THR A 155 0.66 11.82 -4.82
N ALA A 156 -0.31 11.23 -5.53
CA ALA A 156 -1.71 11.61 -5.48
C ALA A 156 -2.59 10.38 -5.24
N GLN A 157 -3.53 10.48 -4.29
CA GLN A 157 -4.42 9.38 -3.89
C GLN A 157 -5.85 9.89 -3.82
N LEU A 158 -6.79 8.99 -4.15
CA LEU A 158 -8.21 9.18 -3.86
C LEU A 158 -8.58 8.26 -2.70
N VAL A 159 -9.25 8.81 -1.70
CA VAL A 159 -9.82 8.05 -0.58
C VAL A 159 -11.33 8.17 -0.64
N TYR A 160 -11.98 7.10 -1.02
CA TYR A 160 -13.43 6.99 -0.89
C TYR A 160 -13.80 6.66 0.56
N VAL A 161 -14.65 7.48 1.16
CA VAL A 161 -15.14 7.27 2.51
C VAL A 161 -16.65 7.03 2.45
N THR A 162 -17.10 5.93 3.06
CA THR A 162 -18.54 5.58 3.13
C THR A 162 -19.40 6.74 3.66
N LYS A 163 -20.66 6.82 3.20
CA LYS A 163 -21.63 7.78 3.77
C LYS A 163 -21.99 7.45 5.22
N ALA A 164 -21.97 6.17 5.59
CA ALA A 164 -22.22 5.71 6.96
C ALA A 164 -20.98 5.83 7.83
N VAL A 165 -20.62 7.08 8.18
CA VAL A 165 -19.43 7.35 8.99
C VAL A 165 -19.70 7.01 10.45
N ASP A 166 -18.96 6.05 10.97
CA ASP A 166 -18.93 5.67 12.38
C ASP A 166 -17.54 5.95 13.01
N PRO A 167 -17.35 5.77 14.33
CA PRO A 167 -16.06 5.98 14.97
C PRO A 167 -14.93 5.14 14.38
N GLY A 168 -15.21 3.91 13.94
CA GLY A 168 -14.22 3.04 13.29
C GLY A 168 -13.85 3.56 11.90
N THR A 169 -14.80 4.11 11.14
CA THR A 169 -14.55 4.82 9.88
C THR A 169 -13.60 5.99 10.09
N LEU A 170 -13.84 6.84 11.11
CA LEU A 170 -12.98 7.99 11.40
C LEU A 170 -11.58 7.57 11.84
N THR A 171 -11.47 6.54 12.67
CA THR A 171 -10.17 5.96 13.06
C THR A 171 -9.41 5.42 11.85
N SER A 172 -10.10 4.74 10.93
CA SER A 172 -9.48 4.22 9.71
C SER A 172 -9.16 5.33 8.69
N LEU A 173 -9.93 6.40 8.66
CA LEU A 173 -9.60 7.60 7.88
C LEU A 173 -8.34 8.26 8.45
N GLU A 174 -8.22 8.41 9.77
CA GLU A 174 -7.01 8.93 10.40
C GLU A 174 -5.79 8.09 10.05
N SER A 175 -5.86 6.76 10.22
CA SER A 175 -4.75 5.87 9.88
C SER A 175 -4.35 5.97 8.41
N THR A 176 -5.34 6.08 7.52
CA THR A 176 -5.14 6.24 6.07
C THR A 176 -4.46 7.58 5.76
N LEU A 177 -4.91 8.68 6.35
CA LEU A 177 -4.30 9.99 6.18
C LEU A 177 -2.86 10.01 6.72
N ARG A 178 -2.61 9.42 7.89
CA ARG A 178 -1.26 9.28 8.47
C ARG A 178 -0.32 8.51 7.56
N PHE A 179 -0.78 7.41 6.96
CA PHE A 179 0.00 6.67 5.98
C PHE A 179 0.25 7.48 4.71
N LEU A 180 -0.81 8.01 4.08
CA LEU A 180 -0.73 8.67 2.78
C LEU A 180 0.01 10.02 2.81
N LEU A 181 -0.05 10.77 3.90
CA LEU A 181 0.63 12.06 4.06
C LEU A 181 2.10 11.89 4.47
N SER A 182 2.48 10.77 5.06
CA SER A 182 3.84 10.51 5.53
C SER A 182 4.81 10.04 4.45
N GLY A 183 6.06 9.81 4.83
CA GLY A 183 7.08 9.16 4.01
C GLY A 183 6.83 7.66 3.79
N ARG A 184 5.91 7.03 4.53
CA ARG A 184 5.58 5.60 4.39
C ARG A 184 4.97 5.27 3.03
N SER A 185 4.23 6.21 2.43
CA SER A 185 3.59 6.06 1.11
C SER A 185 4.43 6.58 -0.06
N ALA A 186 5.74 6.71 0.10
CA ALA A 186 6.62 7.38 -0.88
C ALA A 186 6.56 6.80 -2.31
N TYR A 187 6.19 5.53 -2.47
CA TYR A 187 6.11 4.85 -3.77
C TYR A 187 4.67 4.42 -4.13
N VAL A 188 3.68 4.89 -3.38
CA VAL A 188 2.24 4.68 -3.64
C VAL A 188 1.69 5.95 -4.30
N SER A 189 1.20 5.85 -5.54
CA SER A 189 0.58 6.98 -6.25
C SER A 189 -0.48 6.49 -7.24
N GLY A 190 -1.49 7.33 -7.49
CA GLY A 190 -2.59 7.04 -8.41
C GLY A 190 -3.55 5.96 -7.88
N GLN A 191 -3.58 5.72 -6.58
CA GLN A 191 -4.39 4.65 -5.97
C GLN A 191 -5.72 5.20 -5.47
N VAL A 192 -6.69 4.29 -5.44
CA VAL A 192 -8.00 4.49 -4.83
C VAL A 192 -8.07 3.60 -3.60
N VAL A 193 -8.22 4.22 -2.44
CA VAL A 193 -8.41 3.52 -1.15
C VAL A 193 -9.86 3.69 -0.73
N ARG A 194 -10.48 2.62 -0.25
CA ARG A 194 -11.86 2.64 0.26
C ARG A 194 -11.83 2.46 1.76
N VAL A 195 -12.41 3.40 2.49
CA VAL A 195 -12.65 3.35 3.93
C VAL A 195 -14.15 3.15 4.13
N GLY A 196 -14.52 1.96 4.59
CA GLY A 196 -15.90 1.56 4.84
C GLY A 196 -16.36 1.87 6.26
N ALA A 197 -17.50 1.34 6.64
CA ALA A 197 -17.93 1.21 8.03
C ALA A 197 -17.29 -0.05 8.65
N GLY A 198 -16.95 0.00 9.92
CA GLY A 198 -16.37 -1.15 10.62
C GLY A 198 -15.67 -0.77 11.92
N THR A 199 -15.22 -1.79 12.64
CA THR A 199 -14.50 -1.60 13.89
C THR A 199 -13.03 -1.35 13.63
N ALA A 200 -12.51 -0.24 14.14
CA ALA A 200 -11.09 0.08 14.14
C ALA A 200 -10.71 0.67 15.51
N GLN A 201 -9.52 0.42 15.97
CA GLN A 201 -9.04 0.88 17.26
C GLN A 201 -7.81 1.78 17.07
N PRO A 202 -7.84 3.03 17.55
CA PRO A 202 -6.67 3.89 17.51
C PRO A 202 -5.57 3.26 18.39
N PRO A 203 -4.31 3.29 17.96
CA PRO A 203 -3.21 2.82 18.79
C PRO A 203 -2.97 3.82 19.93
N ALA A 204 -2.42 3.32 21.03
CA ALA A 204 -1.99 4.20 22.13
C ALA A 204 -0.86 5.13 21.71
N ASP A 205 -0.01 4.66 20.78
CA ASP A 205 1.10 5.41 20.21
C ASP A 205 1.15 5.17 18.68
N TRP A 206 1.07 6.24 17.90
CA TRP A 206 1.15 6.19 16.45
C TRP A 206 2.55 5.89 15.90
N ASP A 207 3.59 6.00 16.73
CA ASP A 207 4.94 5.57 16.37
C ASP A 207 5.12 4.05 16.54
N ARG A 208 4.27 3.42 17.37
CA ARG A 208 4.23 1.97 17.61
C ARG A 208 2.82 1.39 17.44
N PRO A 209 2.21 1.54 16.25
CA PRO A 209 0.79 1.22 16.04
C PRO A 209 0.45 -0.28 16.13
N LEU A 210 1.46 -1.16 16.16
CA LEU A 210 1.32 -2.61 16.29
C LEU A 210 1.73 -3.14 17.67
N ASP A 211 1.86 -2.27 18.66
CA ASP A 211 2.26 -2.72 19.99
C ASP A 211 1.27 -3.76 20.56
N GLY A 212 1.80 -4.87 21.07
CA GLY A 212 1.01 -6.00 21.57
C GLY A 212 0.34 -6.89 20.50
N GLN A 213 0.58 -6.64 19.20
CA GLN A 213 0.04 -7.48 18.11
C GLN A 213 1.00 -8.61 17.75
N VAL A 214 0.47 -9.82 17.56
CA VAL A 214 1.19 -10.97 17.01
C VAL A 214 1.00 -11.00 15.49
N VAL A 215 2.08 -10.92 14.74
CA VAL A 215 2.05 -10.84 13.27
C VAL A 215 2.83 -11.98 12.63
N LEU A 216 2.15 -12.84 11.87
CA LEU A 216 2.79 -13.87 11.04
C LEU A 216 3.21 -13.27 9.70
N VAL A 217 4.45 -13.50 9.28
CA VAL A 217 4.98 -13.14 7.96
C VAL A 217 5.52 -14.38 7.25
N THR A 218 4.91 -14.79 6.15
CA THR A 218 5.42 -15.90 5.33
C THR A 218 6.43 -15.39 4.29
N GLY A 219 7.47 -16.18 3.99
CA GLY A 219 8.56 -15.77 3.09
C GLY A 219 9.44 -14.66 3.70
N ALA A 220 9.73 -14.74 4.99
CA ALA A 220 10.33 -13.67 5.78
C ALA A 220 11.86 -13.60 5.70
N ALA A 221 12.54 -14.62 5.16
CA ALA A 221 14.00 -14.71 5.21
C ALA A 221 14.72 -13.63 4.39
N ARG A 222 14.08 -13.06 3.35
CA ARG A 222 14.73 -12.11 2.43
C ARG A 222 13.75 -11.19 1.69
N GLY A 223 14.32 -10.21 0.96
CA GLY A 223 13.55 -9.35 0.05
C GLY A 223 12.49 -8.53 0.76
N ILE A 224 11.26 -8.57 0.23
CA ILE A 224 10.11 -7.86 0.79
C ILE A 224 9.77 -8.39 2.18
N GLY A 225 9.78 -9.72 2.38
CA GLY A 225 9.43 -10.31 3.67
C GLY A 225 10.37 -9.92 4.80
N ALA A 226 11.69 -9.89 4.55
CA ALA A 226 12.66 -9.43 5.55
C ALA A 226 12.53 -7.93 5.85
N ALA A 227 12.27 -7.09 4.82
CA ALA A 227 11.99 -5.67 5.04
C ALA A 227 10.71 -5.47 5.84
N LEU A 228 9.68 -6.26 5.54
CA LEU A 228 8.41 -6.24 6.25
C LEU A 228 8.56 -6.65 7.71
N ALA A 229 9.27 -7.75 8.01
CA ALA A 229 9.52 -8.18 9.38
C ALA A 229 10.16 -7.06 10.22
N ARG A 230 11.12 -6.30 9.64
CA ARG A 230 11.75 -5.13 10.29
C ARG A 230 10.78 -3.98 10.51
N VAL A 231 9.94 -3.66 9.52
CA VAL A 231 8.93 -2.59 9.62
C VAL A 231 7.91 -2.93 10.70
N LEU A 232 7.40 -4.15 10.73
CA LEU A 232 6.41 -4.59 11.72
C LEU A 232 6.99 -4.60 13.14
N ALA A 233 8.22 -5.08 13.32
CA ALA A 233 8.90 -5.07 14.61
C ALA A 233 9.20 -3.63 15.10
N ARG A 234 9.65 -2.73 14.19
CA ARG A 234 9.80 -1.30 14.48
C ARG A 234 8.48 -0.68 14.96
N ASP A 235 7.38 -1.06 14.32
CA ASP A 235 6.04 -0.56 14.64
C ASP A 235 5.43 -1.25 15.89
N GLY A 236 6.18 -2.12 16.59
CA GLY A 236 5.84 -2.72 17.89
C GLY A 236 5.34 -4.15 17.87
N ALA A 237 5.20 -4.78 16.70
CA ALA A 237 4.67 -6.14 16.59
C ALA A 237 5.61 -7.21 17.15
N GLN A 238 5.02 -8.26 17.74
CA GLN A 238 5.68 -9.55 17.94
C GLN A 238 5.62 -10.35 16.64
N VAL A 239 6.73 -10.40 15.91
CA VAL A 239 6.78 -11.00 14.58
C VAL A 239 7.10 -12.48 14.63
N VAL A 240 6.25 -13.29 14.01
CA VAL A 240 6.51 -14.70 13.71
C VAL A 240 6.97 -14.78 12.25
N ALA A 241 8.27 -14.88 12.04
CA ALA A 241 8.89 -14.96 10.73
C ALA A 241 8.93 -16.41 10.24
N LEU A 242 8.31 -16.70 9.10
CA LEU A 242 8.24 -18.04 8.53
C LEU A 242 8.88 -18.09 7.15
N ASP A 243 9.71 -19.12 6.91
CA ASP A 243 10.22 -19.44 5.57
C ASP A 243 10.51 -20.95 5.47
N ILE A 244 10.86 -21.43 4.29
CA ILE A 244 11.23 -22.82 4.06
C ILE A 244 12.54 -23.19 4.79
N PRO A 245 12.76 -24.46 5.19
CA PRO A 245 13.98 -24.90 5.87
C PRO A 245 15.28 -24.54 5.14
N ALA A 246 15.24 -24.54 3.81
CA ALA A 246 16.41 -24.18 2.98
C ALA A 246 16.85 -22.71 3.11
N ALA A 247 16.02 -21.84 3.72
CA ALA A 247 16.34 -20.45 4.01
C ALA A 247 16.55 -20.22 5.54
N GLY A 248 16.79 -21.30 6.29
CA GLY A 248 16.83 -21.29 7.76
C GLY A 248 17.84 -20.30 8.36
N ASP A 249 19.05 -20.21 7.82
CA ASP A 249 20.09 -19.31 8.31
C ASP A 249 19.71 -17.83 8.08
N GLU A 250 19.21 -17.49 6.87
CA GLU A 250 18.74 -16.14 6.54
C GLU A 250 17.52 -15.76 7.42
N LEU A 251 16.62 -16.72 7.66
CA LEU A 251 15.45 -16.54 8.50
C LEU A 251 15.84 -16.30 9.97
N ALA A 252 16.75 -17.11 10.50
CA ALA A 252 17.27 -16.96 11.86
C ALA A 252 17.96 -15.60 12.06
N ALA A 253 18.73 -15.15 11.06
CA ALA A 253 19.37 -13.84 11.10
C ALA A 253 18.34 -12.71 11.21
N VAL A 254 17.27 -12.77 10.41
CA VAL A 254 16.18 -11.77 10.46
C VAL A 254 15.44 -11.84 11.80
N ALA A 255 15.08 -13.03 12.28
CA ALA A 255 14.35 -13.19 13.53
C ALA A 255 15.17 -12.69 14.73
N ASN A 256 16.47 -12.99 14.78
CA ASN A 256 17.38 -12.49 15.84
C ASN A 256 17.52 -10.96 15.79
N GLU A 257 17.63 -10.37 14.60
CA GLU A 257 17.75 -8.92 14.43
C GLU A 257 16.54 -8.17 15.01
N ILE A 258 15.34 -8.73 14.83
CA ILE A 258 14.08 -8.07 15.24
C ILE A 258 13.55 -8.56 16.61
N GLY A 259 14.22 -9.49 17.27
CA GLY A 259 13.72 -10.13 18.50
C GLY A 259 12.43 -10.96 18.27
N GLY A 260 12.24 -11.48 17.06
CA GLY A 260 11.05 -12.25 16.66
C GLY A 260 11.25 -13.76 16.78
N THR A 261 10.23 -14.51 16.36
CA THR A 261 10.26 -15.99 16.33
C THR A 261 10.50 -16.50 14.92
N ALA A 262 11.43 -17.43 14.71
CA ALA A 262 11.67 -18.10 13.43
C ALA A 262 10.89 -19.42 13.35
N VAL A 263 10.16 -19.65 12.26
CA VAL A 263 9.45 -20.89 11.96
C VAL A 263 9.89 -21.42 10.61
N GLN A 264 10.54 -22.56 10.59
CA GLN A 264 10.95 -23.23 9.35
C GLN A 264 9.86 -24.23 8.93
N LEU A 265 9.14 -23.90 7.86
CA LEU A 265 8.02 -24.70 7.37
C LEU A 265 7.83 -24.51 5.86
N ASP A 266 7.73 -25.61 5.12
CA ASP A 266 7.30 -25.59 3.73
C ASP A 266 5.76 -25.56 3.68
N LEU A 267 5.19 -24.45 3.19
CA LEU A 267 3.75 -24.24 3.15
C LEU A 267 3.01 -25.14 2.14
N THR A 268 3.73 -25.86 1.30
CA THR A 268 3.15 -26.78 0.30
C THR A 268 2.90 -28.17 0.87
N THR A 269 3.47 -28.51 2.04
CA THR A 269 3.21 -29.82 2.65
C THR A 269 1.78 -29.89 3.19
N PRO A 270 1.11 -31.06 3.08
CA PRO A 270 -0.31 -31.20 3.48
C PRO A 270 -0.58 -30.88 4.96
N ASP A 271 0.39 -31.12 5.84
CA ASP A 271 0.32 -30.89 7.28
C ASP A 271 0.71 -29.47 7.69
N ALA A 272 1.23 -28.64 6.77
CA ALA A 272 1.73 -27.31 7.08
C ALA A 272 0.71 -26.39 7.77
N PRO A 273 -0.55 -26.30 7.32
CA PRO A 273 -1.52 -25.42 7.97
C PRO A 273 -1.78 -25.82 9.43
N THR A 274 -1.90 -27.13 9.68
CA THR A 274 -2.13 -27.68 11.03
C THR A 274 -0.94 -27.47 11.95
N ARG A 275 0.29 -27.70 11.46
CA ARG A 275 1.52 -27.48 12.25
C ARG A 275 1.73 -26.00 12.56
N LEU A 276 1.46 -25.12 11.60
CA LEU A 276 1.52 -23.69 11.82
C LEU A 276 0.50 -23.22 12.85
N ALA A 277 -0.75 -23.66 12.71
CA ALA A 277 -1.80 -23.32 13.68
C ALA A 277 -1.48 -23.82 15.10
N GLN A 278 -0.92 -25.04 15.22
CA GLN A 278 -0.49 -25.56 16.52
C GLN A 278 0.64 -24.73 17.11
N HIS A 279 1.64 -24.37 16.31
CA HIS A 279 2.77 -23.51 16.77
C HIS A 279 2.26 -22.15 17.27
N LEU A 280 1.35 -21.51 16.53
CA LEU A 280 0.76 -20.22 16.91
C LEU A 280 -0.05 -20.33 18.20
N ALA A 281 -0.86 -21.37 18.34
CA ALA A 281 -1.65 -21.63 19.55
C ALA A 281 -0.74 -21.82 20.78
N ASP A 282 0.27 -22.68 20.68
CA ASP A 282 1.14 -23.06 21.81
C ASP A 282 2.06 -21.92 22.26
N ARG A 283 2.52 -21.09 21.33
CA ARG A 283 3.52 -20.06 21.61
C ARG A 283 2.95 -18.66 21.81
N HIS A 284 1.82 -18.37 21.18
CA HIS A 284 1.28 -17.01 21.10
C HIS A 284 -0.20 -16.94 21.51
N GLY A 285 -0.92 -18.06 21.52
CA GLY A 285 -2.35 -18.15 21.81
C GLY A 285 -3.26 -17.61 20.69
N ARG A 286 -2.73 -16.73 19.80
CA ARG A 286 -3.45 -16.09 18.70
C ARG A 286 -2.49 -15.59 17.64
N VAL A 287 -3.04 -15.11 16.53
CA VAL A 287 -2.35 -14.31 15.51
C VAL A 287 -3.26 -13.15 15.10
N ASP A 288 -2.86 -11.93 15.38
CA ASP A 288 -3.67 -10.74 15.10
C ASP A 288 -3.61 -10.34 13.62
N VAL A 289 -2.46 -10.60 12.98
CA VAL A 289 -2.26 -10.30 11.55
C VAL A 289 -1.57 -11.47 10.85
N VAL A 290 -2.13 -11.88 9.72
CA VAL A 290 -1.50 -12.86 8.83
C VAL A 290 -1.05 -12.16 7.54
N VAL A 291 0.26 -12.18 7.26
CA VAL A 291 0.80 -11.64 6.01
C VAL A 291 1.30 -12.76 5.12
N HIS A 292 0.56 -12.98 4.03
CA HIS A 292 0.92 -13.92 2.97
C HIS A 292 1.85 -13.24 1.95
N ASN A 293 3.16 -13.31 2.22
CA ASN A 293 4.19 -12.75 1.35
C ASN A 293 4.97 -13.83 0.60
N ALA A 294 4.97 -15.07 1.05
CA ALA A 294 5.65 -16.16 0.35
C ALA A 294 5.20 -16.26 -1.11
N GLY A 295 6.15 -16.45 -2.03
CA GLY A 295 5.83 -16.57 -3.43
C GLY A 295 7.05 -16.89 -4.29
N ILE A 296 6.79 -17.59 -5.39
CA ILE A 296 7.79 -18.00 -6.38
C ILE A 296 7.36 -17.64 -7.79
N THR A 297 8.33 -17.61 -8.71
CA THR A 297 8.09 -17.55 -10.16
C THR A 297 8.72 -18.77 -10.84
N ARG A 298 8.12 -19.25 -11.92
CA ARG A 298 8.63 -20.30 -12.80
C ARG A 298 8.31 -19.93 -14.24
N ASP A 299 9.03 -18.91 -14.73
CA ASP A 299 8.70 -18.21 -15.96
C ASP A 299 8.90 -19.08 -17.20
N ARG A 300 7.85 -19.17 -18.03
CA ARG A 300 7.81 -19.76 -19.37
C ARG A 300 6.57 -19.26 -20.10
N THR A 301 6.64 -19.15 -21.43
CA THR A 301 5.40 -18.94 -22.22
C THR A 301 4.49 -20.15 -22.07
N LEU A 302 3.17 -19.94 -22.04
CA LEU A 302 2.18 -21.00 -21.76
C LEU A 302 2.35 -22.24 -22.61
N GLY A 303 2.55 -22.11 -23.92
CA GLY A 303 2.76 -23.23 -24.83
C GLY A 303 4.06 -24.00 -24.65
N ARG A 304 4.97 -23.58 -23.75
CA ARG A 304 6.23 -24.26 -23.41
C ARG A 304 6.36 -24.54 -21.91
N MET A 305 5.31 -24.27 -21.15
CA MET A 305 5.25 -24.47 -19.70
C MET A 305 4.88 -25.92 -19.42
N ASP A 306 5.66 -26.59 -18.57
CA ASP A 306 5.30 -27.90 -18.05
C ASP A 306 4.32 -27.79 -16.87
N ALA A 307 3.66 -28.92 -16.55
CA ALA A 307 2.66 -29.00 -15.49
C ALA A 307 3.25 -28.69 -14.11
N ASP A 308 4.50 -29.08 -13.85
CA ASP A 308 5.14 -28.87 -12.53
C ASP A 308 5.43 -27.41 -12.26
N ARG A 309 5.84 -26.64 -13.29
CA ARG A 309 5.99 -25.18 -13.19
C ARG A 309 4.65 -24.49 -12.90
N TRP A 310 3.58 -24.95 -13.53
CA TRP A 310 2.24 -24.45 -13.28
C TRP A 310 1.82 -24.75 -11.85
N ALA A 311 1.80 -26.05 -11.49
CA ALA A 311 1.32 -26.51 -10.20
C ALA A 311 2.08 -25.89 -9.01
N SER A 312 3.42 -25.86 -9.08
CA SER A 312 4.23 -25.30 -7.98
C SER A 312 3.98 -23.82 -7.75
N VAL A 313 3.72 -23.00 -8.78
CA VAL A 313 3.43 -21.58 -8.64
C VAL A 313 2.04 -21.36 -8.06
N ILE A 314 1.04 -22.12 -8.53
CA ILE A 314 -0.32 -22.03 -7.98
C ILE A 314 -0.33 -22.45 -6.52
N ASP A 315 0.32 -23.56 -6.18
CA ASP A 315 0.32 -24.07 -4.82
C ASP A 315 0.99 -23.11 -3.83
N VAL A 316 2.21 -22.64 -4.11
CA VAL A 316 2.92 -21.72 -3.21
C VAL A 316 2.24 -20.36 -3.13
N ASN A 317 1.81 -19.79 -4.27
CA ASN A 317 1.38 -18.39 -4.30
C ASN A 317 -0.09 -18.18 -3.92
N LEU A 318 -0.93 -19.20 -4.05
CA LEU A 318 -2.39 -19.11 -3.85
C LEU A 318 -2.92 -20.21 -2.92
N SER A 319 -2.85 -21.49 -3.30
CA SER A 319 -3.52 -22.56 -2.56
C SER A 319 -3.01 -22.71 -1.13
N SER A 320 -1.73 -22.42 -0.87
CA SER A 320 -1.19 -22.42 0.49
C SER A 320 -1.84 -21.36 1.38
N GLN A 321 -2.18 -20.18 0.81
CA GLN A 321 -2.87 -19.10 1.54
C GLN A 321 -4.28 -19.53 1.92
N GLU A 322 -5.00 -20.16 0.98
CA GLU A 322 -6.36 -20.68 1.20
C GLU A 322 -6.35 -21.68 2.38
N ARG A 323 -5.51 -22.72 2.28
CA ARG A 323 -5.41 -23.77 3.32
C ARG A 323 -5.02 -23.23 4.70
N ILE A 324 -4.11 -22.25 4.75
CA ILE A 324 -3.69 -21.62 6.03
C ILE A 324 -4.85 -20.80 6.60
N ASN A 325 -5.50 -19.97 5.78
CA ASN A 325 -6.64 -19.17 6.24
C ASN A 325 -7.77 -20.04 6.77
N ASP A 326 -8.11 -21.13 6.07
CA ASP A 326 -9.16 -22.07 6.48
C ASP A 326 -8.90 -22.60 7.90
N VAL A 327 -7.70 -23.13 8.16
CA VAL A 327 -7.35 -23.72 9.47
C VAL A 327 -7.25 -22.66 10.56
N LEU A 328 -6.68 -21.47 10.28
CA LEU A 328 -6.57 -20.40 11.28
C LEU A 328 -7.94 -19.81 11.65
N LEU A 329 -8.84 -19.67 10.67
CA LEU A 329 -10.21 -19.18 10.87
C LEU A 329 -11.10 -20.21 11.57
N GLU A 330 -10.99 -21.50 11.22
CA GLU A 330 -11.71 -22.60 11.85
C GLU A 330 -11.32 -22.75 13.32
N ARG A 331 -10.03 -22.64 13.63
CA ARG A 331 -9.52 -22.72 15.02
C ARG A 331 -9.67 -21.41 15.80
N ALA A 332 -10.28 -20.39 15.24
CA ALA A 332 -10.44 -19.06 15.84
C ALA A 332 -9.13 -18.42 16.32
N LEU A 333 -8.00 -18.76 15.68
CA LEU A 333 -6.69 -18.20 16.01
C LEU A 333 -6.54 -16.76 15.50
N ILE A 334 -7.31 -16.37 14.46
CA ILE A 334 -7.44 -14.96 14.06
C ILE A 334 -8.65 -14.40 14.84
N PRO A 335 -8.42 -13.48 15.80
CA PRO A 335 -9.48 -12.91 16.62
C PRO A 335 -10.40 -11.97 15.83
N THR A 336 -11.53 -11.60 16.44
CA THR A 336 -12.34 -10.46 15.96
C THR A 336 -11.46 -9.20 15.86
N GLY A 337 -11.58 -8.47 14.76
CA GLY A 337 -10.71 -7.34 14.47
C GLY A 337 -9.31 -7.73 13.95
N GLY A 338 -9.08 -9.01 13.64
CA GLY A 338 -7.84 -9.48 12.98
C GLY A 338 -7.71 -8.99 11.56
N ARG A 339 -6.54 -9.21 10.95
CA ARG A 339 -6.24 -8.71 9.60
C ARG A 339 -5.51 -9.77 8.78
N ILE A 340 -5.89 -9.87 7.51
CA ILE A 340 -5.21 -10.71 6.52
C ILE A 340 -4.71 -9.79 5.40
N VAL A 341 -3.41 -9.81 5.14
CA VAL A 341 -2.79 -9.02 4.07
C VAL A 341 -2.02 -9.93 3.14
N SER A 342 -2.36 -9.92 1.86
CA SER A 342 -1.73 -10.77 0.85
C SER A 342 -0.87 -9.96 -0.13
N VAL A 343 0.22 -10.56 -0.62
CA VAL A 343 1.04 -9.96 -1.66
C VAL A 343 0.62 -10.51 -3.03
N SER A 344 -0.11 -9.68 -3.79
CA SER A 344 -0.41 -9.89 -5.21
C SER A 344 0.74 -9.37 -6.10
N SER A 345 0.45 -8.81 -7.25
CA SER A 345 1.40 -8.18 -8.19
C SER A 345 0.63 -7.38 -9.23
N ILE A 346 1.26 -6.37 -9.84
CA ILE A 346 0.72 -5.75 -11.06
C ILE A 346 0.55 -6.77 -12.20
N ALA A 347 1.31 -7.87 -12.21
CA ALA A 347 1.12 -8.96 -13.16
C ALA A 347 -0.22 -9.69 -12.99
N GLY A 348 -0.78 -9.74 -11.77
CA GLY A 348 -2.13 -10.25 -11.51
C GLY A 348 -3.23 -9.33 -12.06
N ILE A 349 -2.95 -8.04 -12.22
CA ILE A 349 -3.89 -7.05 -12.74
C ILE A 349 -3.84 -6.98 -14.27
N ALA A 350 -2.62 -6.87 -14.83
CA ALA A 350 -2.41 -6.58 -16.26
C ALA A 350 -1.96 -7.80 -17.09
N GLY A 351 -1.66 -8.92 -16.45
CA GLY A 351 -0.95 -10.03 -17.10
C GLY A 351 0.53 -9.72 -17.35
N ASN A 352 1.33 -10.73 -17.65
CA ASN A 352 2.70 -10.55 -18.09
C ASN A 352 3.15 -11.70 -19.00
N ARG A 353 3.77 -11.38 -20.14
CA ARG A 353 4.25 -12.38 -21.08
C ARG A 353 5.29 -13.30 -20.44
N GLY A 354 5.09 -14.60 -20.56
CA GLY A 354 5.99 -15.61 -19.99
C GLY A 354 5.76 -15.91 -18.52
N GLN A 355 4.74 -15.34 -17.90
CA GLN A 355 4.38 -15.50 -16.50
C GLN A 355 2.90 -15.87 -16.30
N THR A 356 2.33 -16.67 -17.21
CA THR A 356 0.89 -17.00 -17.16
C THR A 356 0.51 -17.65 -15.82
N ASN A 357 1.28 -18.62 -15.33
CA ASN A 357 1.08 -19.23 -14.01
C ASN A 357 1.17 -18.22 -12.86
N TYR A 358 2.18 -17.35 -12.87
CA TYR A 358 2.38 -16.32 -11.86
C TYR A 358 1.24 -15.28 -11.89
N ALA A 359 0.90 -14.78 -13.08
CA ALA A 359 -0.19 -13.82 -13.25
C ALA A 359 -1.53 -14.43 -12.78
N THR A 360 -1.81 -15.70 -13.13
CA THR A 360 -3.00 -16.41 -12.66
C THR A 360 -3.02 -16.51 -11.14
N SER A 361 -1.93 -16.94 -10.49
CA SER A 361 -1.86 -17.03 -9.04
C SER A 361 -2.07 -15.68 -8.35
N LYS A 362 -1.49 -14.60 -8.91
CA LYS A 362 -1.59 -13.25 -8.32
C LYS A 362 -2.94 -12.57 -8.59
N ALA A 363 -3.62 -12.91 -9.68
CA ALA A 363 -5.03 -12.56 -9.90
C ALA A 363 -5.95 -13.34 -8.93
N GLY A 364 -5.66 -14.63 -8.69
CA GLY A 364 -6.36 -15.43 -7.68
C GLY A 364 -6.29 -14.80 -6.29
N VAL A 365 -5.14 -14.23 -5.89
CA VAL A 365 -5.01 -13.47 -4.63
C VAL A 365 -5.96 -12.26 -4.59
N ILE A 366 -6.18 -11.56 -5.71
CA ILE A 366 -7.16 -10.46 -5.78
C ILE A 366 -8.57 -10.99 -5.52
N GLY A 367 -8.96 -12.09 -6.20
CA GLY A 367 -10.25 -12.74 -5.99
C GLY A 367 -10.43 -13.26 -4.54
N LEU A 368 -9.35 -13.75 -3.92
CA LEU A 368 -9.35 -14.16 -2.51
C LEU A 368 -9.68 -12.97 -1.59
N VAL A 369 -9.07 -11.79 -1.86
CA VAL A 369 -9.36 -10.56 -1.09
C VAL A 369 -10.82 -10.15 -1.25
N ASP A 370 -11.33 -10.11 -2.48
CA ASP A 370 -12.72 -9.72 -2.76
C ASP A 370 -13.72 -10.64 -2.03
N SER A 371 -13.50 -11.96 -2.06
CA SER A 371 -14.39 -12.94 -1.45
C SER A 371 -14.28 -12.96 0.07
N LEU A 372 -13.07 -13.01 0.63
CA LEU A 372 -12.87 -13.09 2.08
C LEU A 372 -13.24 -11.79 2.79
N ALA A 373 -12.99 -10.60 2.19
CA ALA A 373 -13.40 -9.34 2.78
C ALA A 373 -14.91 -9.25 3.01
N ALA A 374 -15.70 -9.81 2.09
CA ALA A 374 -17.15 -9.91 2.24
C ALA A 374 -17.55 -10.95 3.32
N ALA A 375 -16.94 -12.13 3.27
CA ALA A 375 -17.27 -13.25 4.16
C ALA A 375 -16.89 -13.01 5.63
N LEU A 376 -15.83 -12.22 5.88
CA LEU A 376 -15.32 -11.99 7.23
C LEU A 376 -15.74 -10.64 7.84
N ARG A 377 -16.60 -9.88 7.14
CA ARG A 377 -17.10 -8.58 7.60
C ARG A 377 -17.72 -8.64 9.00
N ASP A 378 -18.60 -9.59 9.23
CA ASP A 378 -19.32 -9.72 10.52
C ASP A 378 -18.39 -10.14 11.67
N ARG A 379 -17.24 -10.70 11.36
CA ARG A 379 -16.18 -10.98 12.33
C ARG A 379 -15.27 -9.78 12.57
N GLY A 380 -15.47 -8.66 11.85
CA GLY A 380 -14.62 -7.48 11.89
C GLY A 380 -13.17 -7.74 11.40
N ILE A 381 -12.94 -8.83 10.67
CA ILE A 381 -11.61 -9.17 10.12
C ILE A 381 -11.46 -8.45 8.78
N SER A 382 -10.47 -7.58 8.66
CA SER A 382 -10.17 -6.92 7.39
C SER A 382 -9.25 -7.78 6.51
N VAL A 383 -9.51 -7.77 5.20
CA VAL A 383 -8.74 -8.53 4.21
C VAL A 383 -8.33 -7.60 3.09
N ASN A 384 -7.02 -7.47 2.83
CA ASN A 384 -6.49 -6.58 1.81
C ASN A 384 -5.32 -7.24 1.06
N ALA A 385 -4.95 -6.66 -0.07
CA ALA A 385 -3.70 -7.01 -0.75
C ALA A 385 -2.89 -5.79 -1.13
N VAL A 386 -1.59 -6.00 -1.29
CA VAL A 386 -0.72 -5.09 -2.03
C VAL A 386 -0.35 -5.72 -3.36
N ALA A 387 -0.23 -4.89 -4.41
CA ALA A 387 0.21 -5.31 -5.73
C ALA A 387 1.50 -4.58 -6.12
N PRO A 388 2.69 -5.12 -5.76
CA PRO A 388 3.96 -4.51 -6.11
C PRO A 388 4.16 -4.44 -7.62
N GLY A 389 4.77 -3.32 -8.08
CA GLY A 389 5.31 -3.17 -9.41
C GLY A 389 6.74 -3.66 -9.50
N PHE A 390 7.59 -2.89 -10.19
CA PHE A 390 9.02 -3.19 -10.23
C PHE A 390 9.68 -2.79 -8.91
N ILE A 391 10.07 -3.79 -8.10
CA ILE A 391 10.73 -3.62 -6.80
C ILE A 391 12.15 -4.17 -6.87
N GLU A 392 13.13 -3.40 -6.39
CA GLU A 392 14.55 -3.77 -6.35
C GLU A 392 14.81 -4.91 -5.36
N THR A 393 14.84 -6.12 -5.85
CA THR A 393 15.09 -7.34 -5.07
C THR A 393 16.13 -8.23 -5.76
N ARG A 394 16.60 -9.29 -5.08
CA ARG A 394 17.43 -10.33 -5.72
C ARG A 394 16.73 -11.00 -6.92
N LEU A 395 15.39 -11.06 -6.90
CA LEU A 395 14.59 -11.64 -7.99
C LEU A 395 14.66 -10.76 -9.24
N THR A 396 14.41 -9.45 -9.10
CA THR A 396 14.45 -8.50 -10.23
C THR A 396 15.88 -8.24 -10.73
N ALA A 397 16.89 -8.49 -9.90
CA ALA A 397 18.30 -8.40 -10.30
C ALA A 397 18.70 -9.41 -11.39
N ARG A 398 17.95 -10.52 -11.54
CA ARG A 398 18.16 -11.56 -12.56
C ARG A 398 17.55 -11.18 -13.93
N ILE A 399 16.73 -10.13 -13.99
CA ILE A 399 16.13 -9.65 -15.24
C ILE A 399 17.24 -9.05 -16.14
N PRO A 400 17.27 -9.35 -17.45
CA PRO A 400 18.21 -8.75 -18.38
C PRO A 400 18.21 -7.21 -18.29
N LEU A 401 19.39 -6.59 -18.43
CA LEU A 401 19.63 -5.16 -18.13
C LEU A 401 18.61 -4.24 -18.81
N MET A 402 18.39 -4.40 -20.11
CA MET A 402 17.46 -3.53 -20.87
C MET A 402 16.02 -3.61 -20.36
N LEU A 403 15.52 -4.82 -20.09
CA LEU A 403 14.17 -5.03 -19.57
C LEU A 403 14.05 -4.51 -18.12
N ARG A 404 15.12 -4.64 -17.34
CA ARG A 404 15.19 -4.12 -15.98
C ARG A 404 15.15 -2.60 -15.94
N GLU A 405 15.92 -1.93 -16.81
CA GLU A 405 15.89 -0.46 -16.92
C GLU A 405 14.52 0.03 -17.43
N ALA A 406 13.91 -0.66 -18.39
CA ALA A 406 12.55 -0.34 -18.80
C ALA A 406 11.57 -0.46 -17.61
N GLY A 407 11.59 -1.57 -16.88
CA GLY A 407 10.74 -1.77 -15.70
C GLY A 407 10.92 -0.70 -14.62
N ARG A 408 12.16 -0.23 -14.41
CA ARG A 408 12.46 0.87 -13.49
C ARG A 408 11.86 2.20 -13.90
N ARG A 409 11.84 2.51 -15.21
CA ARG A 409 11.50 3.85 -15.73
C ARG A 409 10.05 4.00 -16.15
N MET A 410 9.32 2.88 -16.34
CA MET A 410 7.93 2.89 -16.81
C MET A 410 6.92 3.15 -15.69
N ASN A 411 7.18 4.17 -14.88
CA ASN A 411 6.28 4.68 -13.85
C ASN A 411 6.49 6.19 -13.65
N SER A 412 5.55 6.85 -12.97
CA SER A 412 5.58 8.30 -12.76
C SER A 412 6.76 8.78 -11.91
N MET A 413 7.40 7.89 -11.15
CA MET A 413 8.57 8.20 -10.32
C MET A 413 9.88 7.96 -11.08
N SER A 414 9.84 7.39 -12.29
CA SER A 414 11.01 7.05 -13.13
C SER A 414 12.10 6.26 -12.40
N GLN A 415 11.73 5.43 -11.43
CA GLN A 415 12.64 4.58 -10.65
C GLN A 415 11.95 3.33 -10.13
N GLY A 416 12.74 2.32 -9.73
CA GLY A 416 12.25 1.14 -9.03
C GLY A 416 11.85 1.46 -7.59
N GLY A 417 10.83 0.79 -7.09
CA GLY A 417 10.52 0.78 -5.67
C GLY A 417 11.52 -0.06 -4.87
N LEU A 418 11.57 0.18 -3.57
CA LEU A 418 12.38 -0.60 -2.65
C LEU A 418 11.50 -1.59 -1.88
N PRO A 419 12.06 -2.70 -1.35
CA PRO A 419 11.32 -3.60 -0.47
C PRO A 419 10.61 -2.89 0.69
N VAL A 420 11.21 -1.84 1.24
CA VAL A 420 10.61 -1.04 2.32
C VAL A 420 9.34 -0.30 1.86
N ASP A 421 9.21 0.11 0.60
CA ASP A 421 8.00 0.78 0.11
C ASP A 421 6.78 -0.17 0.15
N VAL A 422 7.00 -1.46 -0.14
CA VAL A 422 5.98 -2.51 -0.02
C VAL A 422 5.71 -2.81 1.44
N ALA A 423 6.76 -2.94 2.25
CA ALA A 423 6.68 -3.24 3.67
C ALA A 423 5.90 -2.17 4.46
N GLU A 424 6.12 -0.90 4.20
CA GLU A 424 5.38 0.20 4.83
C GLU A 424 3.87 0.17 4.46
N THR A 425 3.54 -0.19 3.22
CA THR A 425 2.13 -0.30 2.79
C THR A 425 1.44 -1.48 3.47
N ILE A 426 2.12 -2.64 3.58
CA ILE A 426 1.60 -3.80 4.31
C ILE A 426 1.52 -3.47 5.82
N GLY A 427 2.54 -2.80 6.37
CA GLY A 427 2.54 -2.35 7.76
C GLY A 427 1.29 -1.53 8.09
N TRP A 428 0.98 -0.53 7.27
CA TRP A 428 -0.25 0.27 7.42
C TRP A 428 -1.52 -0.58 7.38
N LEU A 429 -1.66 -1.50 6.41
CA LEU A 429 -2.81 -2.41 6.33
C LEU A 429 -2.89 -3.38 7.50
N SER A 430 -1.81 -3.52 8.27
CA SER A 430 -1.73 -4.36 9.47
C SER A 430 -2.11 -3.62 10.76
N TRP A 431 -2.25 -2.29 10.75
CA TRP A 431 -2.58 -1.53 11.97
C TRP A 431 -4.01 -1.81 12.46
N PRO A 432 -4.25 -1.91 13.78
CA PRO A 432 -5.61 -2.01 14.34
C PRO A 432 -6.51 -0.84 13.90
N ALA A 433 -5.93 0.32 13.71
CA ALA A 433 -6.62 1.51 13.23
C ALA A 433 -7.08 1.43 11.77
N THR A 434 -6.70 0.38 11.03
CA THR A 434 -7.06 0.21 9.61
C THR A 434 -8.24 -0.76 9.42
N GLY A 435 -8.95 -1.10 10.49
CA GLY A 435 -10.01 -2.14 10.47
C GLY A 435 -11.16 -1.90 9.50
N ALA A 436 -11.52 -0.63 9.21
CA ALA A 436 -12.55 -0.30 8.23
C ALA A 436 -12.00 -0.19 6.78
N VAL A 437 -10.71 -0.41 6.55
CA VAL A 437 -10.11 -0.57 5.22
C VAL A 437 -10.08 -2.07 4.90
N SER A 438 -11.01 -2.54 4.10
CA SER A 438 -11.13 -3.97 3.72
C SER A 438 -11.56 -4.10 2.26
N GLY A 439 -11.12 -5.16 1.58
CA GLY A 439 -11.39 -5.39 0.17
C GLY A 439 -10.54 -4.48 -0.76
N ASN A 440 -9.42 -3.95 -0.28
CA ASN A 440 -8.57 -3.10 -1.09
C ASN A 440 -7.38 -3.87 -1.68
N VAL A 441 -7.04 -3.54 -2.92
CA VAL A 441 -5.81 -3.97 -3.59
C VAL A 441 -4.99 -2.73 -3.92
N VAL A 442 -3.97 -2.44 -3.10
CA VAL A 442 -3.16 -1.23 -3.22
C VAL A 442 -1.90 -1.51 -4.02
N ARG A 443 -1.74 -0.85 -5.17
CA ARG A 443 -0.53 -0.99 -5.97
C ARG A 443 0.62 -0.17 -5.38
N VAL A 444 1.76 -0.83 -5.21
CA VAL A 444 3.02 -0.20 -4.80
C VAL A 444 3.94 -0.22 -6.02
N CYS A 445 3.68 0.67 -6.98
CA CYS A 445 4.28 0.62 -8.30
C CYS A 445 4.80 1.97 -8.83
N GLY A 446 4.82 3.02 -7.99
CA GLY A 446 5.22 4.37 -8.42
C GLY A 446 4.30 4.95 -9.50
N GLN A 447 3.04 4.47 -9.55
CA GLN A 447 2.07 4.75 -10.61
C GLN A 447 2.61 4.33 -11.98
N SER A 448 2.74 3.01 -12.16
CA SER A 448 3.08 2.41 -13.45
C SER A 448 2.16 2.94 -14.56
N LEU A 449 2.72 3.12 -15.77
CA LEU A 449 2.00 3.66 -16.93
C LEU A 449 0.91 2.72 -17.44
N LEU A 450 0.92 1.46 -17.04
CA LEU A 450 -0.04 0.43 -17.44
C LEU A 450 -1.24 0.41 -16.49
N GLY A 451 -2.35 0.87 -16.96
CA GLY A 451 -3.67 0.62 -16.40
C GLY A 451 -3.98 1.28 -15.05
N ALA A 452 -5.24 1.16 -14.68
CA ALA A 452 -5.82 1.60 -13.42
C ALA A 452 -5.75 0.48 -12.37
#